data_8d4431cfebadebc02c38b89f823fee2e
#
_entry.id   8d4431cfebadebc02c38b89f823fee2e
#
_cell.length_a   1.000
_cell.length_b   1.000
_cell.length_c   1.000
_cell.angle_alpha   90.00
_cell.angle_beta   90.00
_cell.angle_gamma   90.00
#
_symmetry.space_group_name_H-M   'P 1'
#
loop_
_entity.id
_entity.type
_entity.pdbx_description
1 polymer ?
#
loop_
_entity_poly.entity_id
_entity_poly.type
_entity_poly.pdbx_seq_one_letter_code
_entity_poly.pdbx_strand_id
1 'polypeptide(L)'
;ADRAILQANKFGARLSVSTPVSSLMFDKTYPVLRLDGDESVTTKCLLIATGVEYRRLNAERCEQFEGRGVYYAATHNEAQIYKGAQVVLVGGGNSAGQAAVFLSQHASHVLLVIRGDDLYKHMSSYLAKRIEQTSNIELLRNSTVQRMNGDGHLNSIEIVNSKTGEKRTVETPAVFSFIGAVPRTDWLPTEIERDAKGFIMTGPSLAQSLHWTGKRQPFLLETSRAGVFAAGDVRSDSVKRVASAVGEGAMAVQFVHEYLKEV
;
A
#
# COMPACT_ATOMS: atom_id res chain seq x y z
N ALA A 1 10.62 7.85 -12.88
CA ALA A 1 11.00 8.81 -11.83
C ALA A 1 11.83 9.95 -12.43
N ASP A 2 12.94 9.70 -13.15
CA ASP A 2 13.93 10.71 -13.57
C ASP A 2 13.36 11.84 -14.45
N ARG A 3 12.48 11.50 -15.40
CA ARG A 3 11.81 12.51 -16.22
C ARG A 3 10.91 13.46 -15.42
N ALA A 4 10.23 12.95 -14.39
CA ALA A 4 9.40 13.76 -13.51
C ALA A 4 10.25 14.68 -12.63
N ILE A 5 11.39 14.20 -12.13
CA ILE A 5 12.37 14.99 -11.40
C ILE A 5 12.92 16.15 -12.26
N LEU A 6 13.29 15.85 -13.50
CA LEU A 6 13.76 16.86 -14.45
C LEU A 6 12.70 17.93 -14.72
N GLN A 7 11.43 17.53 -14.88
CA GLN A 7 10.32 18.49 -15.06
C GLN A 7 10.10 19.35 -13.82
N ALA A 8 10.08 18.75 -12.61
CA ALA A 8 9.91 19.47 -11.36
C ALA A 8 11.02 20.54 -11.20
N ASN A 9 12.27 20.15 -11.42
CA ASN A 9 13.41 21.08 -11.37
C ASN A 9 13.30 22.21 -12.41
N LYS A 10 12.85 21.89 -13.64
CA LYS A 10 12.62 22.89 -14.70
C LYS A 10 11.61 23.96 -14.29
N PHE A 11 10.59 23.58 -13.50
CA PHE A 11 9.58 24.50 -12.96
C PHE A 11 9.98 25.14 -11.62
N GLY A 12 11.22 24.96 -11.18
CA GLY A 12 11.76 25.62 -9.99
C GLY A 12 11.39 24.93 -8.67
N ALA A 13 10.89 23.70 -8.71
CA ALA A 13 10.66 22.93 -7.49
C ALA A 13 11.99 22.63 -6.78
N ARG A 14 12.01 22.79 -5.47
CA ARG A 14 13.13 22.37 -4.63
C ARG A 14 12.89 20.93 -4.19
N LEU A 15 13.84 20.05 -4.48
CA LEU A 15 13.80 18.66 -4.11
C LEU A 15 14.82 18.40 -3.00
N SER A 16 14.36 17.91 -1.86
CA SER A 16 15.21 17.40 -0.79
C SER A 16 15.03 15.90 -0.69
N VAL A 17 16.11 15.16 -0.77
CA VAL A 17 16.12 13.70 -0.61
C VAL A 17 16.77 13.34 0.72
N SER A 18 16.39 12.19 1.28
CA SER A 18 16.93 11.72 2.57
C SER A 18 16.69 12.71 3.73
N THR A 19 15.60 13.47 3.66
CA THR A 19 15.20 14.42 4.70
C THR A 19 13.83 14.00 5.24
N PRO A 20 13.77 13.09 6.20
CA PRO A 20 12.52 12.63 6.78
C PRO A 20 11.77 13.75 7.49
N VAL A 21 10.45 13.73 7.40
CA VAL A 21 9.57 14.57 8.21
C VAL A 21 9.22 13.78 9.47
N SER A 22 9.55 14.32 10.63
CA SER A 22 9.35 13.67 11.93
C SER A 22 8.00 14.02 12.55
N SER A 23 7.45 15.21 12.30
CA SER A 23 6.12 15.61 12.78
C SER A 23 5.52 16.74 11.97
N LEU A 24 4.18 16.84 12.04
CA LEU A 24 3.40 17.98 11.58
C LEU A 24 2.77 18.67 12.78
N MET A 25 2.89 19.98 12.83
CA MET A 25 2.22 20.86 13.78
C MET A 25 1.52 21.99 13.03
N PHE A 26 0.72 22.78 13.75
CA PHE A 26 0.07 23.95 13.19
C PHE A 26 0.43 25.20 14.01
N ASP A 27 0.97 26.20 13.34
CA ASP A 27 1.05 27.56 13.89
C ASP A 27 -0.16 28.35 13.36
N LYS A 28 -1.16 28.51 14.22
CA LYS A 28 -2.51 29.00 13.86
C LYS A 28 -3.13 28.13 12.75
N THR A 29 -3.07 28.58 11.49
CA THR A 29 -3.60 27.87 10.32
C THR A 29 -2.52 27.26 9.44
N TYR A 30 -1.25 27.66 9.63
CA TYR A 30 -0.16 27.22 8.76
C TYR A 30 0.42 25.88 9.19
N PRO A 31 0.55 24.90 8.29
CA PRO A 31 1.29 23.68 8.55
C PRO A 31 2.77 23.96 8.79
N VAL A 32 3.33 23.39 9.85
CA VAL A 32 4.75 23.43 10.20
C VAL A 32 5.26 22.01 10.24
N LEU A 33 6.13 21.68 9.30
CA LEU A 33 6.80 20.38 9.22
C LEU A 33 8.12 20.45 9.99
N ARG A 34 8.31 19.53 10.94
CA ARG A 34 9.63 19.33 11.56
C ARG A 34 10.38 18.27 10.76
N LEU A 35 11.59 18.60 10.38
CA LEU A 35 12.51 17.70 9.68
C LEU A 35 13.51 17.10 10.68
N ASP A 36 14.20 16.04 10.29
CA ASP A 36 15.34 15.55 11.07
C ASP A 36 16.43 16.64 11.14
N GLY A 37 17.07 16.77 12.32
CA GLY A 37 18.12 17.79 12.55
C GLY A 37 17.62 19.15 13.04
N ASP A 38 16.43 19.20 13.68
CA ASP A 38 15.81 20.42 14.26
C ASP A 38 15.42 21.53 13.26
N GLU A 39 15.48 21.24 11.97
CA GLU A 39 14.97 22.14 10.94
C GLU A 39 13.44 22.08 10.86
N SER A 40 12.83 23.21 10.48
CA SER A 40 11.39 23.28 10.25
C SER A 40 11.05 24.03 8.96
N VAL A 41 9.95 23.62 8.34
CA VAL A 41 9.38 24.27 7.17
C VAL A 41 7.94 24.67 7.46
N THR A 42 7.67 25.97 7.41
CA THR A 42 6.31 26.51 7.47
C THR A 42 5.79 26.71 6.05
N THR A 43 4.55 26.32 5.80
CA THR A 43 3.95 26.41 4.47
C THR A 43 2.51 26.90 4.53
N LYS A 44 2.02 27.50 3.45
CA LYS A 44 0.61 27.86 3.30
C LYS A 44 -0.26 26.66 2.98
N CYS A 45 0.31 25.67 2.28
CA CYS A 45 -0.41 24.47 1.84
C CYS A 45 0.51 23.26 1.88
N LEU A 46 -0.04 22.12 2.23
CA LEU A 46 0.67 20.84 2.31
C LEU A 46 -0.04 19.78 1.50
N LEU A 47 0.70 19.01 0.68
CA LEU A 47 0.23 17.80 0.05
C LEU A 47 0.99 16.59 0.59
N ILE A 48 0.26 15.65 1.22
CA ILE A 48 0.79 14.41 1.77
C ILE A 48 0.64 13.30 0.72
N ALA A 49 1.76 12.77 0.24
CA ALA A 49 1.81 11.71 -0.76
C ALA A 49 2.80 10.59 -0.34
N THR A 50 2.79 10.24 0.94
CA THR A 50 3.76 9.31 1.57
C THR A 50 3.50 7.83 1.25
N GLY A 51 2.37 7.53 0.59
CA GLY A 51 2.02 6.17 0.19
C GLY A 51 1.78 5.22 1.35
N VAL A 52 2.14 3.96 1.14
CA VAL A 52 1.98 2.88 2.10
C VAL A 52 3.24 2.03 2.20
N GLU A 53 3.39 1.35 3.32
CA GLU A 53 4.36 0.28 3.49
C GLU A 53 3.63 -1.06 3.46
N TYR A 54 4.12 -2.01 2.67
CA TYR A 54 3.57 -3.35 2.65
C TYR A 54 3.95 -4.11 3.92
N ARG A 55 2.97 -4.81 4.49
CA ARG A 55 3.20 -5.67 5.63
C ARG A 55 4.11 -6.83 5.23
N ARG A 56 5.16 -7.03 6.01
CA ARG A 56 6.06 -8.16 5.83
C ARG A 56 5.43 -9.44 6.38
N LEU A 57 5.74 -10.57 5.73
CA LEU A 57 5.37 -11.89 6.23
C LEU A 57 6.17 -12.17 7.51
N ASN A 58 5.45 -12.57 8.56
CA ASN A 58 6.09 -13.05 9.79
C ASN A 58 6.51 -14.52 9.59
N ALA A 59 7.52 -14.74 8.76
CA ALA A 59 8.09 -16.05 8.46
C ALA A 59 9.60 -15.99 8.68
N GLU A 60 10.16 -17.03 9.29
CA GLU A 60 11.59 -17.13 9.55
C GLU A 60 12.37 -17.01 8.24
N ARG A 61 13.44 -16.21 8.22
CA ARG A 61 14.30 -15.89 7.08
C ARG A 61 13.64 -15.14 5.92
N CYS A 62 12.42 -14.60 6.08
CA CYS A 62 11.72 -13.89 5.02
C CYS A 62 12.54 -12.72 4.46
N GLU A 63 13.17 -11.93 5.32
CA GLU A 63 13.95 -10.75 4.94
C GLU A 63 15.15 -11.08 4.02
N GLN A 64 15.72 -12.29 4.15
CA GLN A 64 16.86 -12.72 3.34
C GLN A 64 16.48 -12.89 1.85
N PHE A 65 15.20 -13.12 1.57
CA PHE A 65 14.69 -13.40 0.23
C PHE A 65 13.88 -12.24 -0.37
N GLU A 66 13.79 -11.08 0.30
CA GLU A 66 13.15 -9.89 -0.27
C GLU A 66 13.86 -9.48 -1.58
N GLY A 67 13.09 -9.39 -2.68
CA GLY A 67 13.62 -9.17 -4.03
C GLY A 67 14.38 -10.35 -4.66
N ARG A 68 14.50 -11.48 -3.94
CA ARG A 68 15.18 -12.70 -4.38
C ARG A 68 14.31 -13.95 -4.21
N GLY A 69 12.98 -13.77 -4.35
CA GLY A 69 11.99 -14.81 -4.18
C GLY A 69 10.80 -14.37 -3.33
N VAL A 70 10.87 -13.25 -2.59
CA VAL A 70 9.73 -12.66 -1.88
C VAL A 70 9.38 -11.32 -2.51
N TYR A 71 8.12 -11.16 -2.91
CA TYR A 71 7.59 -10.01 -3.62
C TYR A 71 6.29 -9.51 -3.00
N TYR A 72 6.07 -8.19 -3.05
CA TYR A 72 4.86 -7.51 -2.55
C TYR A 72 3.95 -7.02 -3.68
N ALA A 73 4.29 -7.33 -4.92
CA ALA A 73 3.50 -7.08 -6.11
C ALA A 73 3.67 -8.24 -7.09
N ALA A 74 2.67 -8.45 -7.95
CA ALA A 74 2.74 -9.39 -9.05
C ALA A 74 2.63 -8.60 -10.36
N THR A 75 3.75 -8.33 -10.99
CA THR A 75 3.82 -7.61 -12.25
C THR A 75 4.15 -8.55 -13.42
N HIS A 76 4.11 -8.02 -14.63
CA HIS A 76 4.53 -8.80 -15.80
C HIS A 76 5.99 -9.28 -15.72
N ASN A 77 6.86 -8.51 -15.07
CA ASN A 77 8.27 -8.89 -14.91
C ASN A 77 8.41 -10.16 -14.08
N GLU A 78 7.83 -10.19 -12.87
CA GLU A 78 7.86 -11.38 -12.02
C GLU A 78 7.14 -12.55 -12.68
N ALA A 79 6.01 -12.32 -13.36
CA ALA A 79 5.28 -13.36 -14.07
C ALA A 79 6.11 -13.98 -15.20
N GLN A 80 6.97 -13.23 -15.88
CA GLN A 80 7.89 -13.76 -16.89
C GLN A 80 9.08 -14.50 -16.28
N ILE A 81 9.66 -13.98 -15.19
CA ILE A 81 10.79 -14.63 -14.49
C ILE A 81 10.37 -16.02 -13.98
N TYR A 82 9.16 -16.14 -13.46
CA TYR A 82 8.66 -17.39 -12.85
C TYR A 82 7.68 -18.15 -13.77
N LYS A 83 7.72 -17.88 -15.07
CA LYS A 83 6.88 -18.59 -16.04
C LYS A 83 7.12 -20.10 -15.99
N GLY A 84 6.03 -20.85 -15.87
CA GLY A 84 6.07 -22.31 -15.77
C GLY A 84 6.52 -22.86 -14.41
N ALA A 85 6.90 -22.00 -13.45
CA ALA A 85 7.22 -22.43 -12.10
C ALA A 85 5.95 -22.55 -11.23
N GLN A 86 6.03 -23.34 -10.15
CA GLN A 86 5.08 -23.28 -9.06
C GLN A 86 5.38 -22.05 -8.22
N VAL A 87 4.36 -21.22 -7.91
CA VAL A 87 4.50 -20.04 -7.08
C VAL A 87 3.52 -20.06 -5.91
N VAL A 88 3.90 -19.40 -4.82
CA VAL A 88 3.05 -19.27 -3.63
C VAL A 88 2.57 -17.83 -3.51
N LEU A 89 1.30 -17.66 -3.21
CA LEU A 89 0.69 -16.37 -2.95
C LEU A 89 0.04 -16.39 -1.57
N VAL A 90 0.34 -15.39 -0.73
CA VAL A 90 -0.17 -15.28 0.63
C VAL A 90 -1.11 -14.08 0.74
N GLY A 91 -2.37 -14.34 1.10
CA GLY A 91 -3.36 -13.28 1.29
C GLY A 91 -4.77 -13.71 0.92
N GLY A 92 -5.77 -13.15 1.61
CA GLY A 92 -7.19 -13.52 1.44
C GLY A 92 -8.09 -12.40 0.92
N GLY A 93 -7.56 -11.25 0.53
CA GLY A 93 -8.34 -10.12 0.01
C GLY A 93 -8.36 -10.01 -1.52
N ASN A 94 -9.08 -9.02 -2.05
CA ASN A 94 -9.22 -8.81 -3.49
C ASN A 94 -7.87 -8.68 -4.24
N SER A 95 -6.88 -8.02 -3.65
CA SER A 95 -5.55 -7.90 -4.27
C SER A 95 -4.86 -9.26 -4.43
N ALA A 96 -4.98 -10.12 -3.42
CA ALA A 96 -4.48 -11.49 -3.49
C ALA A 96 -5.22 -12.29 -4.58
N GLY A 97 -6.56 -12.18 -4.63
CA GLY A 97 -7.36 -12.85 -5.65
C GLY A 97 -7.01 -12.43 -7.08
N GLN A 98 -6.85 -11.14 -7.32
CA GLN A 98 -6.44 -10.62 -8.63
C GLN A 98 -5.05 -11.14 -9.02
N ALA A 99 -4.09 -11.13 -8.09
CA ALA A 99 -2.75 -11.63 -8.32
C ALA A 99 -2.74 -13.15 -8.57
N ALA A 100 -3.54 -13.94 -7.84
CA ALA A 100 -3.65 -15.38 -8.05
C ALA A 100 -4.15 -15.71 -9.45
N VAL A 101 -5.22 -15.04 -9.89
CA VAL A 101 -5.77 -15.21 -11.25
C VAL A 101 -4.78 -14.74 -12.32
N PHE A 102 -4.05 -13.65 -12.09
CA PHE A 102 -3.02 -13.18 -13.02
C PHE A 102 -1.86 -14.17 -13.12
N LEU A 103 -1.32 -14.61 -11.98
CA LEU A 103 -0.18 -15.54 -11.95
C LEU A 103 -0.55 -16.92 -12.51
N SER A 104 -1.79 -17.38 -12.35
CA SER A 104 -2.23 -18.67 -12.90
C SER A 104 -2.15 -18.76 -14.43
N GLN A 105 -2.12 -17.61 -15.11
CA GLN A 105 -1.94 -17.59 -16.58
C GLN A 105 -0.50 -17.80 -17.02
N HIS A 106 0.45 -17.72 -16.09
CA HIS A 106 1.89 -17.78 -16.39
C HIS A 106 2.61 -18.92 -15.65
N ALA A 107 2.25 -19.14 -14.39
CA ALA A 107 2.80 -20.18 -13.54
C ALA A 107 2.20 -21.55 -13.89
N SER A 108 2.94 -22.63 -13.65
CA SER A 108 2.42 -24.00 -13.75
C SER A 108 1.38 -24.26 -12.65
N HIS A 109 1.61 -23.75 -11.45
CA HIS A 109 0.74 -23.91 -10.30
C HIS A 109 0.83 -22.71 -9.36
N VAL A 110 -0.30 -22.31 -8.76
CA VAL A 110 -0.38 -21.22 -7.77
C VAL A 110 -0.95 -21.79 -6.49
N LEU A 111 -0.18 -21.78 -5.40
CA LEU A 111 -0.68 -22.09 -4.07
C LEU A 111 -1.13 -20.80 -3.41
N LEU A 112 -2.44 -20.64 -3.21
CA LEU A 112 -3.01 -19.49 -2.49
C LEU A 112 -3.17 -19.84 -1.02
N VAL A 113 -2.33 -19.25 -0.17
CA VAL A 113 -2.30 -19.48 1.29
C VAL A 113 -3.13 -18.42 1.99
N ILE A 114 -4.17 -18.83 2.72
CA ILE A 114 -5.02 -17.93 3.52
C ILE A 114 -5.08 -18.36 4.98
N ARG A 115 -5.04 -17.38 5.88
CA ARG A 115 -5.16 -17.63 7.34
C ARG A 115 -6.56 -18.06 7.76
N GLY A 116 -7.55 -17.61 7.03
CA GLY A 116 -8.95 -17.93 7.28
C GLY A 116 -9.38 -19.23 6.67
N ASP A 117 -10.62 -19.59 6.94
CA ASP A 117 -11.30 -20.78 6.42
C ASP A 117 -12.13 -20.51 5.16
N ASP A 118 -12.40 -19.22 4.86
CA ASP A 118 -13.29 -18.80 3.79
C ASP A 118 -12.74 -17.60 3.03
N LEU A 119 -12.71 -17.69 1.70
CA LEU A 119 -12.32 -16.61 0.80
C LEU A 119 -13.37 -15.49 0.76
N TYR A 120 -14.64 -15.84 0.88
CA TYR A 120 -15.76 -14.90 0.71
C TYR A 120 -15.84 -13.85 1.80
N LYS A 121 -15.17 -14.04 2.94
CA LYS A 121 -15.13 -13.05 4.04
C LYS A 121 -14.46 -11.74 3.67
N HIS A 122 -13.44 -11.78 2.80
CA HIS A 122 -12.60 -10.61 2.50
C HIS A 122 -12.32 -10.41 1.00
N MET A 123 -12.89 -11.27 0.17
CA MET A 123 -12.76 -11.25 -1.28
C MET A 123 -14.14 -11.16 -1.93
N SER A 124 -14.23 -10.43 -3.03
CA SER A 124 -15.49 -10.37 -3.80
C SER A 124 -15.88 -11.76 -4.30
N SER A 125 -17.18 -12.04 -4.29
CA SER A 125 -17.71 -13.35 -4.71
C SER A 125 -17.29 -13.75 -6.12
N TYR A 126 -17.15 -12.77 -7.02
CA TYR A 126 -16.66 -13.00 -8.38
C TYR A 126 -15.23 -13.57 -8.38
N LEU A 127 -14.31 -12.96 -7.62
CA LEU A 127 -12.92 -13.43 -7.55
C LEU A 127 -12.80 -14.77 -6.84
N ALA A 128 -13.51 -14.96 -5.73
CA ALA A 128 -13.51 -16.21 -4.99
C ALA A 128 -13.98 -17.39 -5.88
N LYS A 129 -15.10 -17.24 -6.60
CA LYS A 129 -15.57 -18.22 -7.56
C LYS A 129 -14.56 -18.49 -8.68
N ARG A 130 -13.94 -17.45 -9.22
CA ARG A 130 -12.95 -17.59 -10.28
C ARG A 130 -11.72 -18.38 -9.82
N ILE A 131 -11.26 -18.15 -8.59
CA ILE A 131 -10.16 -18.90 -7.97
C ILE A 131 -10.55 -20.38 -7.85
N GLU A 132 -11.73 -20.68 -7.30
CA GLU A 132 -12.20 -22.07 -7.11
C GLU A 132 -12.40 -22.82 -8.45
N GLN A 133 -12.67 -22.10 -9.53
CA GLN A 133 -12.85 -22.68 -10.87
C GLN A 133 -11.54 -22.77 -11.69
N THR A 134 -10.44 -22.20 -11.21
CA THR A 134 -9.17 -22.21 -11.92
C THR A 134 -8.35 -23.43 -11.51
N SER A 135 -8.17 -24.39 -12.41
CA SER A 135 -7.63 -25.72 -12.14
C SER A 135 -6.20 -25.74 -11.59
N ASN A 136 -5.39 -24.75 -11.92
CA ASN A 136 -4.00 -24.65 -11.43
C ASN A 136 -3.83 -23.68 -10.25
N ILE A 137 -4.93 -23.34 -9.55
CA ILE A 137 -4.88 -22.65 -8.26
C ILE A 137 -5.31 -23.62 -7.16
N GLU A 138 -4.40 -23.94 -6.25
CA GLU A 138 -4.68 -24.71 -5.02
C GLU A 138 -4.88 -23.75 -3.85
N LEU A 139 -6.02 -23.86 -3.15
CA LEU A 139 -6.33 -23.04 -1.99
C LEU A 139 -5.97 -23.75 -0.68
N LEU A 140 -4.99 -23.19 0.05
CA LEU A 140 -4.59 -23.66 1.37
C LEU A 140 -5.23 -22.79 2.46
N ARG A 141 -6.33 -23.29 3.03
CA ARG A 141 -7.07 -22.61 4.10
C ARG A 141 -6.42 -22.84 5.47
N ASN A 142 -6.67 -21.92 6.42
CA ASN A 142 -6.15 -21.99 7.80
C ASN A 142 -4.63 -22.19 7.84
N SER A 143 -3.91 -21.61 6.89
CA SER A 143 -2.50 -21.89 6.67
C SER A 143 -1.67 -20.61 6.71
N THR A 144 -0.43 -20.74 7.17
CA THR A 144 0.56 -19.66 7.23
C THR A 144 1.92 -20.18 6.81
N VAL A 145 2.71 -19.30 6.18
CA VAL A 145 4.13 -19.57 5.91
C VAL A 145 4.90 -19.33 7.20
N GLN A 146 5.65 -20.33 7.66
CA GLN A 146 6.45 -20.26 8.89
C GLN A 146 7.94 -19.98 8.62
N ARG A 147 8.48 -20.57 7.57
CA ARG A 147 9.92 -20.52 7.27
C ARG A 147 10.17 -20.49 5.78
N MET A 148 11.25 -19.84 5.38
CA MET A 148 11.75 -19.81 4.02
C MET A 148 13.15 -20.41 3.95
N ASN A 149 13.43 -21.21 2.93
CA ASN A 149 14.67 -21.91 2.75
C ASN A 149 15.25 -21.64 1.36
N GLY A 150 16.58 -21.54 1.31
CA GLY A 150 17.31 -21.30 0.07
C GLY A 150 18.75 -20.87 0.35
N ASP A 151 19.51 -20.76 -0.71
CA ASP A 151 20.87 -20.24 -0.72
C ASP A 151 20.97 -19.16 -1.82
N GLY A 152 21.05 -17.89 -1.39
CA GLY A 152 21.05 -16.73 -2.27
C GLY A 152 19.68 -16.41 -2.92
N HIS A 153 18.86 -17.43 -3.20
CA HIS A 153 17.49 -17.32 -3.74
C HIS A 153 16.56 -18.27 -3.00
N LEU A 154 15.27 -17.98 -3.03
CA LEU A 154 14.26 -18.85 -2.42
C LEU A 154 14.15 -20.16 -3.19
N ASN A 155 14.17 -21.30 -2.46
CA ASN A 155 14.01 -22.65 -3.03
C ASN A 155 12.77 -23.35 -2.50
N SER A 156 12.45 -23.17 -1.21
CA SER A 156 11.28 -23.79 -0.60
C SER A 156 10.76 -23.00 0.59
N ILE A 157 9.53 -23.30 0.98
CA ILE A 157 8.90 -22.74 2.18
C ILE A 157 8.28 -23.84 3.03
N GLU A 158 8.15 -23.59 4.32
CA GLU A 158 7.36 -24.40 5.24
C GLU A 158 6.01 -23.72 5.50
N ILE A 159 4.93 -24.42 5.22
CA ILE A 159 3.55 -24.00 5.50
C ILE A 159 3.01 -24.82 6.65
N VAL A 160 2.29 -24.17 7.56
CA VAL A 160 1.63 -24.85 8.68
C VAL A 160 0.14 -24.55 8.65
N ASN A 161 -0.67 -25.58 8.78
CA ASN A 161 -2.10 -25.47 9.00
C ASN A 161 -2.35 -25.19 10.50
N SER A 162 -2.95 -24.04 10.80
CA SER A 162 -3.17 -23.58 12.18
C SER A 162 -4.24 -24.39 12.95
N LYS A 163 -5.09 -25.14 12.24
CA LYS A 163 -6.13 -25.99 12.86
C LYS A 163 -5.64 -27.41 13.15
N THR A 164 -4.87 -27.99 12.22
CA THR A 164 -4.42 -29.38 12.34
C THR A 164 -2.99 -29.51 12.88
N GLY A 165 -2.20 -28.42 12.81
CA GLY A 165 -0.77 -28.45 13.11
C GLY A 165 0.07 -29.12 12.02
N GLU A 166 -0.54 -29.56 10.93
CA GLU A 166 0.13 -30.21 9.82
C GLU A 166 1.13 -29.26 9.16
N LYS A 167 2.34 -29.77 8.91
CA LYS A 167 3.41 -29.04 8.23
C LYS A 167 3.59 -29.60 6.82
N ARG A 168 3.72 -28.70 5.86
CA ARG A 168 4.01 -29.03 4.46
C ARG A 168 5.20 -28.21 3.97
N THR A 169 6.22 -28.87 3.45
CA THR A 169 7.27 -28.20 2.70
C THR A 169 6.84 -28.10 1.23
N VAL A 170 6.98 -26.90 0.68
CA VAL A 170 6.62 -26.60 -0.70
C VAL A 170 7.84 -26.04 -1.41
N GLU A 171 8.26 -26.68 -2.49
CA GLU A 171 9.28 -26.17 -3.37
C GLU A 171 8.70 -25.05 -4.22
N THR A 172 9.30 -23.88 -4.13
CA THR A 172 8.88 -22.69 -4.85
C THR A 172 10.02 -21.67 -4.94
N PRO A 173 10.26 -21.10 -6.13
CA PRO A 173 11.23 -20.02 -6.28
C PRO A 173 10.63 -18.64 -5.91
N ALA A 174 9.30 -18.55 -5.70
CA ALA A 174 8.68 -17.25 -5.44
C ALA A 174 7.47 -17.33 -4.50
N VAL A 175 7.45 -16.36 -3.56
CA VAL A 175 6.31 -16.05 -2.68
C VAL A 175 5.86 -14.63 -2.95
N PHE A 176 4.57 -14.46 -3.25
CA PHE A 176 3.94 -13.16 -3.45
C PHE A 176 3.08 -12.83 -2.23
N SER A 177 3.42 -11.78 -1.49
CA SER A 177 2.75 -11.38 -0.25
C SER A 177 1.73 -10.27 -0.49
N PHE A 178 0.46 -10.58 -0.26
CA PHE A 178 -0.67 -9.63 -0.34
C PHE A 178 -1.44 -9.58 0.98
N ILE A 179 -0.72 -9.49 2.11
CA ILE A 179 -1.30 -9.46 3.46
C ILE A 179 -1.69 -8.05 3.92
N GLY A 180 -1.66 -7.10 3.01
CA GLY A 180 -2.07 -5.72 3.21
C GLY A 180 -0.91 -4.75 3.35
N ALA A 181 -1.28 -3.47 3.50
CA ALA A 181 -0.35 -2.37 3.63
C ALA A 181 -0.82 -1.44 4.76
N VAL A 182 0.11 -0.69 5.32
CA VAL A 182 -0.14 0.33 6.34
C VAL A 182 0.32 1.69 5.82
N PRO A 183 -0.45 2.75 6.00
CA PRO A 183 -0.02 4.09 5.63
C PRO A 183 1.04 4.60 6.61
N ARG A 184 2.00 5.37 6.13
CA ARG A 184 2.98 6.07 6.96
C ARG A 184 2.38 7.38 7.47
N THR A 185 1.60 7.33 8.56
CA THR A 185 0.84 8.46 9.11
C THR A 185 1.08 8.72 10.60
N ASP A 186 2.03 8.02 11.22
CA ASP A 186 2.31 8.12 12.66
C ASP A 186 2.88 9.50 13.07
N TRP A 187 3.48 10.21 12.12
CA TRP A 187 4.02 11.57 12.28
C TRP A 187 2.95 12.67 12.21
N LEU A 188 1.71 12.32 11.85
CA LEU A 188 0.61 13.27 11.73
C LEU A 188 -0.09 13.46 13.08
N PRO A 189 -0.48 14.70 13.42
CA PRO A 189 -1.26 14.99 14.62
C PRO A 189 -2.69 14.46 14.51
N THR A 190 -3.40 14.46 15.63
CA THR A 190 -4.78 13.93 15.72
C THR A 190 -5.79 14.75 14.93
N GLU A 191 -5.49 16.01 14.67
CA GLU A 191 -6.31 16.91 13.84
C GLU A 191 -6.40 16.48 12.37
N ILE A 192 -5.47 15.66 11.91
CA ILE A 192 -5.59 14.98 10.61
C ILE A 192 -6.32 13.66 10.82
N GLU A 193 -7.60 13.64 10.49
CA GLU A 193 -8.45 12.47 10.69
C GLU A 193 -8.02 11.29 9.82
N ARG A 194 -8.09 10.11 10.42
CA ARG A 194 -7.70 8.84 9.82
C ARG A 194 -8.81 7.80 10.05
N ASP A 195 -8.94 6.89 9.12
CA ASP A 195 -9.82 5.74 9.29
C ASP A 195 -9.25 4.75 10.33
N ALA A 196 -10.02 3.71 10.66
CA ALA A 196 -9.64 2.67 11.62
C ALA A 196 -8.35 1.89 11.23
N LYS A 197 -7.87 2.03 9.99
CA LYS A 197 -6.65 1.41 9.49
C LYS A 197 -5.48 2.39 9.41
N GLY A 198 -5.68 3.65 9.79
CA GLY A 198 -4.68 4.70 9.79
C GLY A 198 -4.56 5.50 8.49
N PHE A 199 -5.39 5.22 7.46
CA PHE A 199 -5.39 6.00 6.21
C PHE A 199 -6.02 7.38 6.41
N ILE A 200 -5.46 8.40 5.74
CA ILE A 200 -5.94 9.79 5.84
C ILE A 200 -7.32 9.90 5.19
N MET A 201 -8.29 10.41 5.93
CA MET A 201 -9.61 10.73 5.42
C MET A 201 -9.58 12.05 4.67
N THR A 202 -10.31 12.15 3.56
CA THR A 202 -10.37 13.36 2.73
C THR A 202 -11.76 13.58 2.17
N GLY A 203 -12.05 14.82 1.78
CA GLY A 203 -13.24 15.15 1.00
C GLY A 203 -14.39 15.72 1.80
N PRO A 204 -15.53 15.96 1.12
CA PRO A 204 -16.66 16.70 1.69
C PRO A 204 -17.28 16.09 2.96
N SER A 205 -17.15 14.80 3.20
CA SER A 205 -17.64 14.15 4.42
C SER A 205 -17.00 14.72 5.69
N LEU A 206 -15.82 15.34 5.58
CA LEU A 206 -15.13 15.98 6.69
C LEU A 206 -15.65 17.38 7.04
N ALA A 207 -16.63 17.91 6.32
CA ALA A 207 -17.25 19.20 6.65
C ALA A 207 -17.89 19.24 8.05
N GLN A 208 -18.25 18.08 8.60
CA GLN A 208 -18.79 17.92 9.94
C GLN A 208 -17.75 17.53 10.99
N SER A 209 -16.48 17.42 10.61
CA SER A 209 -15.37 17.17 11.51
C SER A 209 -15.19 18.31 12.50
N LEU A 210 -14.89 17.98 13.77
CA LEU A 210 -14.54 18.98 14.79
C LEU A 210 -13.21 19.71 14.47
N HIS A 211 -12.41 19.13 13.61
CA HIS A 211 -11.12 19.69 13.19
C HIS A 211 -11.22 20.55 11.92
N TRP A 212 -12.37 20.51 11.22
CA TRP A 212 -12.57 21.34 10.04
C TRP A 212 -12.75 22.81 10.41
N THR A 213 -11.86 23.65 9.95
CA THR A 213 -11.83 25.09 10.27
C THR A 213 -12.24 25.98 9.11
N GLY A 214 -12.48 25.41 7.93
CA GLY A 214 -12.86 26.14 6.73
C GLY A 214 -14.33 26.58 6.74
N LYS A 215 -14.63 27.71 6.05
CA LYS A 215 -16.00 28.21 5.88
C LYS A 215 -16.76 27.54 4.74
N ARG A 216 -16.06 26.79 3.87
CA ARG A 216 -16.59 26.01 2.75
C ARG A 216 -16.54 24.52 3.06
N GLN A 217 -17.06 23.71 2.17
CA GLN A 217 -16.81 22.26 2.21
C GLN A 217 -15.34 21.95 1.85
N PRO A 218 -14.74 20.91 2.44
CA PRO A 218 -13.43 20.42 2.03
C PRO A 218 -13.42 20.03 0.55
N PHE A 219 -12.34 20.33 -0.14
CA PHE A 219 -12.12 19.79 -1.49
C PHE A 219 -11.97 18.27 -1.45
N LEU A 220 -12.17 17.59 -2.57
CA LEU A 220 -12.18 16.12 -2.66
C LEU A 220 -10.94 15.46 -2.03
N LEU A 221 -9.76 16.05 -2.15
CA LEU A 221 -8.51 15.53 -1.60
C LEU A 221 -8.03 16.29 -0.35
N GLU A 222 -8.83 17.20 0.18
CA GLU A 222 -8.49 17.98 1.37
C GLU A 222 -8.83 17.16 2.63
N THR A 223 -7.94 17.24 3.61
CA THR A 223 -8.07 16.55 4.89
C THR A 223 -9.02 17.29 5.83
N SER A 224 -9.10 16.87 7.08
CA SER A 224 -9.82 17.56 8.15
C SER A 224 -9.21 18.93 8.55
N ARG A 225 -8.10 19.33 7.97
CA ARG A 225 -7.47 20.65 8.15
C ARG A 225 -7.38 21.38 6.82
N ALA A 226 -7.95 22.59 6.78
CA ALA A 226 -7.94 23.42 5.56
C ALA A 226 -6.50 23.67 5.09
N GLY A 227 -6.26 23.52 3.77
CA GLY A 227 -4.95 23.68 3.16
C GLY A 227 -4.02 22.49 3.28
N VAL A 228 -4.46 21.39 3.93
CA VAL A 228 -3.72 20.14 3.97
C VAL A 228 -4.44 19.10 3.11
N PHE A 229 -3.75 18.59 2.11
CA PHE A 229 -4.26 17.63 1.13
C PHE A 229 -3.55 16.29 1.26
N ALA A 230 -4.20 15.23 0.82
CA ALA A 230 -3.58 13.91 0.69
C ALA A 230 -3.92 13.28 -0.66
N ALA A 231 -2.96 12.56 -1.26
CA ALA A 231 -3.13 11.89 -2.55
C ALA A 231 -2.43 10.53 -2.58
N GLY A 232 -2.95 9.63 -3.39
CA GLY A 232 -2.41 8.29 -3.60
C GLY A 232 -2.73 7.33 -2.45
N ASP A 233 -1.87 6.33 -2.29
CA ASP A 233 -2.12 5.16 -1.45
C ASP A 233 -2.24 5.46 0.05
N VAL A 234 -1.75 6.60 0.52
CA VAL A 234 -1.87 7.05 1.92
C VAL A 234 -3.31 7.44 2.30
N ARG A 235 -4.15 7.75 1.29
CA ARG A 235 -5.53 8.19 1.47
C ARG A 235 -6.48 7.02 1.69
N SER A 236 -7.47 7.20 2.58
CA SER A 236 -8.58 6.27 2.75
C SER A 236 -9.37 6.14 1.44
N ASP A 237 -9.85 4.95 1.16
CA ASP A 237 -10.64 4.59 -0.04
C ASP A 237 -9.95 4.86 -1.39
N SER A 238 -8.63 5.13 -1.39
CA SER A 238 -7.87 5.29 -2.63
C SER A 238 -7.77 3.96 -3.40
N VAL A 239 -7.86 4.05 -4.72
CA VAL A 239 -7.51 2.92 -5.59
C VAL A 239 -5.99 2.82 -5.67
N LYS A 240 -5.42 1.82 -5.00
CA LYS A 240 -3.97 1.62 -4.88
C LYS A 240 -3.36 1.19 -6.23
N ARG A 241 -3.22 2.17 -7.12
CA ARG A 241 -2.65 2.05 -8.47
C ARG A 241 -1.86 3.31 -8.80
N VAL A 242 -0.73 3.15 -9.48
CA VAL A 242 0.12 4.28 -9.91
C VAL A 242 -0.66 5.31 -10.72
N ALA A 243 -1.50 4.86 -11.67
CA ALA A 243 -2.31 5.77 -12.47
C ALA A 243 -3.30 6.60 -11.62
N SER A 244 -3.92 5.98 -10.60
CA SER A 244 -4.81 6.68 -9.66
C SER A 244 -4.05 7.70 -8.83
N ALA A 245 -2.89 7.34 -8.29
CA ALA A 245 -2.05 8.24 -7.49
C ALA A 245 -1.56 9.45 -8.31
N VAL A 246 -1.16 9.24 -9.57
CA VAL A 246 -0.78 10.32 -10.49
C VAL A 246 -1.96 11.24 -10.80
N GLY A 247 -3.14 10.67 -11.05
CA GLY A 247 -4.38 11.43 -11.29
C GLY A 247 -4.80 12.25 -10.07
N GLU A 248 -4.77 11.66 -8.87
CA GLU A 248 -5.03 12.38 -7.63
C GLU A 248 -4.00 13.49 -7.39
N GLY A 249 -2.72 13.24 -7.64
CA GLY A 249 -1.68 14.27 -7.56
C GLY A 249 -1.97 15.46 -8.48
N ALA A 250 -2.37 15.21 -9.71
CA ALA A 250 -2.75 16.26 -10.65
C ALA A 250 -3.98 17.07 -10.18
N MET A 251 -5.01 16.39 -9.68
CA MET A 251 -6.19 17.06 -9.09
C MET A 251 -5.83 17.88 -7.85
N ALA A 252 -4.93 17.35 -7.00
CA ALA A 252 -4.49 18.05 -5.80
C ALA A 252 -3.85 19.41 -6.13
N VAL A 253 -3.07 19.50 -7.20
CA VAL A 253 -2.47 20.76 -7.66
C VAL A 253 -3.55 21.81 -7.95
N GLN A 254 -4.64 21.41 -8.62
CA GLN A 254 -5.77 22.31 -8.88
C GLN A 254 -6.38 22.80 -7.57
N PHE A 255 -6.67 21.91 -6.63
CA PHE A 255 -7.25 22.29 -5.33
C PHE A 255 -6.32 23.16 -4.50
N VAL A 256 -5.01 22.93 -4.56
CA VAL A 256 -4.00 23.80 -3.93
C VAL A 256 -4.10 25.22 -4.50
N HIS A 257 -4.20 25.37 -5.82
CA HIS A 257 -4.37 26.70 -6.44
C HIS A 257 -5.68 27.37 -6.02
N GLU A 258 -6.77 26.64 -5.91
CA GLU A 258 -8.05 27.17 -5.41
C GLU A 258 -7.90 27.65 -3.96
N TYR A 259 -7.33 26.82 -3.09
CA TYR A 259 -7.08 27.18 -1.68
C TYR A 259 -6.20 28.41 -1.52
N LEU A 260 -5.13 28.51 -2.32
CA LEU A 260 -4.19 29.64 -2.23
C LEU A 260 -4.78 30.99 -2.66
N LYS A 261 -5.96 31.02 -3.29
CA LYS A 261 -6.71 32.25 -3.54
C LYS A 261 -7.47 32.75 -2.32
N GLU A 262 -7.66 31.87 -1.31
CA GLU A 262 -8.42 32.16 -0.10
C GLU A 262 -7.54 32.70 1.05
N VAL A 263 -6.18 32.60 0.94
CA VAL A 263 -5.21 32.86 2.05
C VAL A 263 -4.05 33.80 1.65
#